data_044e135e120a5ec250f13dd65e5397a0
#
_entry.id   044e135e120a5ec250f13dd65e5397a0
#
_cell.length_a   1.000
_cell.length_b   1.000
_cell.length_c   1.000
_cell.angle_alpha   90.00
_cell.angle_beta   90.00
_cell.angle_gamma   90.00
#
_symmetry.space_group_name_H-M   'P 1'
#
loop_
_entity.id
_entity.type
_entity.pdbx_description
1 polymer ?
#
loop_
_entity_poly.entity_id
_entity_poly.type
_entity_poly.pdbx_seq_one_letter_code
_entity_poly.pdbx_strand_id
1 'polypeptide(L)'
;NVKTFASVLMPGVQHMRHTHMPDHKFVKGQPDTGVEMAEDLERIAMNFGGENIAACIVEPIAGSTGTLVPPKGYLKRIREICDKHKILLIFDEVITGWGRTGSAFASQEFGVTPDIITMAKATTNGVVPMGVVAVKEEIYDTVLDGSSAPEGTPELFHGYTYSGIPVAVAAGLAVQDIFEKEDIFKRAKEMSPYFQDGLQSLKDLKDVVSIRGYGMMGGVEMKMKDKPGKAGFQTFKHCYDA
;
A
#
# COMPACT_ATOMS: atom_id res chain seq x y z
N ASN A 1 -8.69 -9.24 6.83
CA ASN A 1 -10.00 -9.37 6.16
C ASN A 1 -10.25 -10.73 5.50
N VAL A 2 -9.25 -11.64 5.46
CA VAL A 2 -9.42 -13.00 4.89
C VAL A 2 -10.67 -13.69 5.46
N LYS A 3 -10.87 -13.63 6.77
CA LYS A 3 -12.02 -14.26 7.44
C LYS A 3 -13.37 -13.74 6.91
N THR A 4 -13.47 -12.45 6.60
CA THR A 4 -14.71 -11.83 6.12
C THR A 4 -15.05 -12.25 4.68
N PHE A 5 -14.02 -12.45 3.86
CA PHE A 5 -14.14 -12.74 2.44
C PHE A 5 -13.76 -14.18 2.06
N ALA A 6 -13.60 -15.07 3.05
CA ALA A 6 -13.09 -16.43 2.84
C ALA A 6 -13.87 -17.23 1.76
N SER A 7 -15.19 -17.02 1.67
CA SER A 7 -16.05 -17.73 0.71
C SER A 7 -15.94 -17.22 -0.74
N VAL A 8 -15.30 -16.07 -0.95
CA VAL A 8 -15.19 -15.42 -2.28
C VAL A 8 -13.73 -15.18 -2.69
N LEU A 9 -12.77 -15.71 -1.92
CA LEU A 9 -11.36 -15.66 -2.31
C LEU A 9 -11.11 -16.54 -3.52
N MET A 10 -10.31 -16.04 -4.45
CA MET A 10 -9.90 -16.82 -5.62
C MET A 10 -9.08 -18.04 -5.19
N PRO A 11 -9.29 -19.21 -5.81
CA PRO A 11 -8.41 -20.36 -5.63
C PRO A 11 -6.96 -20.00 -5.96
N GLY A 12 -6.01 -20.60 -5.25
CA GLY A 12 -4.58 -20.39 -5.50
C GLY A 12 -3.98 -19.14 -4.85
N VAL A 13 -4.77 -18.32 -4.14
CA VAL A 13 -4.23 -17.20 -3.37
C VAL A 13 -3.68 -17.68 -2.04
N GLN A 14 -2.41 -17.33 -1.76
CA GLN A 14 -1.75 -17.57 -0.49
C GLN A 14 -1.54 -16.24 0.24
N HIS A 15 -1.50 -16.28 1.58
CA HIS A 15 -1.35 -15.09 2.38
C HIS A 15 -0.10 -15.19 3.27
N MET A 16 0.71 -14.15 3.23
CA MET A 16 1.75 -13.92 4.23
C MET A 16 1.12 -13.31 5.49
N ARG A 17 1.76 -13.48 6.65
CA ARG A 17 1.34 -12.79 7.88
C ARG A 17 1.52 -11.28 7.73
N HIS A 18 0.78 -10.51 8.51
CA HIS A 18 0.95 -9.07 8.60
C HIS A 18 2.25 -8.70 9.33
N THR A 19 2.73 -7.47 9.12
CA THR A 19 4.03 -7.00 9.65
C THR A 19 3.97 -6.38 11.04
N HIS A 20 2.83 -6.43 11.73
CA HIS A 20 2.71 -5.90 13.08
C HIS A 20 3.02 -6.96 14.14
N MET A 21 3.95 -6.64 15.05
CA MET A 21 4.35 -7.48 16.18
C MET A 21 4.05 -6.79 17.53
N PRO A 22 3.95 -7.53 18.65
CA PRO A 22 3.69 -6.93 19.96
C PRO A 22 4.72 -5.89 20.39
N ASP A 23 5.98 -6.04 20.01
CA ASP A 23 7.09 -5.11 20.30
C ASP A 23 7.13 -3.89 19.37
N HIS A 24 6.30 -3.86 18.32
CA HIS A 24 6.15 -2.69 17.45
C HIS A 24 5.20 -1.61 18.00
N LYS A 25 4.63 -1.82 19.19
CA LYS A 25 3.79 -0.82 19.84
C LYS A 25 4.59 0.46 20.11
N PHE A 26 4.00 1.59 19.74
CA PHE A 26 4.60 2.92 19.96
C PHE A 26 5.93 3.18 19.23
N VAL A 27 6.29 2.34 18.25
CA VAL A 27 7.45 2.60 17.40
C VAL A 27 7.11 3.72 16.41
N LYS A 28 7.90 4.79 16.42
CA LYS A 28 7.81 5.89 15.47
C LYS A 28 8.55 5.50 14.18
N GLY A 29 7.84 5.41 13.07
CA GLY A 29 8.42 5.00 11.78
C GLY A 29 8.56 3.48 11.64
N GLN A 30 9.59 3.04 10.92
CA GLN A 30 9.84 1.63 10.67
C GLN A 30 10.42 0.92 11.91
N PRO A 31 9.83 -0.21 12.34
CA PRO A 31 10.44 -1.06 13.36
C PRO A 31 11.81 -1.61 12.91
N ASP A 32 12.72 -1.80 13.86
CA ASP A 32 14.04 -2.39 13.62
C ASP A 32 14.01 -3.93 13.57
N THR A 33 12.98 -4.55 14.15
CA THR A 33 12.79 -6.01 14.22
C THR A 33 11.65 -6.47 13.31
N GLY A 34 11.68 -7.74 12.85
CA GLY A 34 10.59 -8.34 12.08
C GLY A 34 10.85 -8.49 10.57
N VAL A 35 12.06 -8.22 10.10
CA VAL A 35 12.45 -8.44 8.69
C VAL A 35 12.23 -9.90 8.26
N GLU A 36 12.39 -10.85 9.18
CA GLU A 36 12.19 -12.29 8.97
C GLU A 36 10.74 -12.66 8.60
N MET A 37 9.77 -11.76 8.78
CA MET A 37 8.41 -11.99 8.29
C MET A 37 8.33 -12.05 6.76
N ALA A 38 9.31 -11.49 6.06
CA ALA A 38 9.43 -11.62 4.60
C ALA A 38 9.68 -13.07 4.16
N GLU A 39 10.27 -13.91 5.03
CA GLU A 39 10.53 -15.33 4.74
C GLU A 39 9.24 -16.14 4.58
N ASP A 40 8.08 -15.61 4.93
CA ASP A 40 6.81 -16.24 4.59
C ASP A 40 6.65 -16.43 3.08
N LEU A 41 7.13 -15.48 2.26
CA LEU A 41 7.13 -15.61 0.81
C LEU A 41 8.08 -16.73 0.36
N GLU A 42 9.29 -16.81 0.93
CA GLU A 42 10.23 -17.89 0.62
C GLU A 42 9.62 -19.26 0.95
N ARG A 43 9.00 -19.38 2.14
CA ARG A 43 8.32 -20.61 2.56
C ARG A 43 7.17 -21.00 1.61
N ILE A 44 6.39 -20.02 1.15
CA ILE A 44 5.32 -20.26 0.17
C ILE A 44 5.92 -20.72 -1.16
N ALA A 45 6.97 -20.06 -1.64
CA ALA A 45 7.66 -20.45 -2.87
C ALA A 45 8.25 -21.85 -2.80
N MET A 46 8.83 -22.23 -1.65
CA MET A 46 9.35 -23.59 -1.44
C MET A 46 8.24 -24.67 -1.41
N ASN A 47 7.06 -24.33 -0.89
CA ASN A 47 5.95 -25.30 -0.77
C ASN A 47 5.18 -25.50 -2.08
N PHE A 48 5.04 -24.45 -2.89
CA PHE A 48 4.20 -24.47 -4.10
C PHE A 48 5.01 -24.50 -5.40
N GLY A 49 6.34 -24.32 -5.32
CA GLY A 49 7.19 -24.03 -6.47
C GLY A 49 7.12 -22.55 -6.85
N GLY A 50 8.27 -21.87 -6.89
CA GLY A 50 8.31 -20.45 -7.25
C GLY A 50 7.75 -20.18 -8.64
N GLU A 51 7.95 -21.11 -9.57
CA GLU A 51 7.44 -21.10 -10.95
C GLU A 51 5.90 -21.13 -11.05
N ASN A 52 5.22 -21.55 -9.99
CA ASN A 52 3.75 -21.58 -9.92
C ASN A 52 3.16 -20.31 -9.28
N ILE A 53 4.00 -19.34 -8.91
CA ILE A 53 3.57 -18.09 -8.30
C ILE A 53 3.77 -16.94 -9.30
N ALA A 54 2.67 -16.41 -9.80
CA ALA A 54 2.71 -15.33 -10.79
C ALA A 54 3.21 -14.01 -10.16
N ALA A 55 2.68 -13.64 -9.00
CA ALA A 55 2.97 -12.35 -8.38
C ALA A 55 2.79 -12.37 -6.86
N CYS A 56 3.52 -11.47 -6.19
CA CYS A 56 3.33 -11.09 -4.79
C CYS A 56 2.86 -9.64 -4.74
N ILE A 57 1.67 -9.39 -4.19
CA ILE A 57 1.13 -8.04 -3.99
C ILE A 57 1.21 -7.65 -2.52
N VAL A 58 1.75 -6.46 -2.24
CA VAL A 58 1.84 -5.90 -0.89
C VAL A 58 1.51 -4.41 -0.91
N GLU A 59 0.81 -3.94 0.13
CA GLU A 59 0.81 -2.51 0.45
C GLU A 59 2.15 -2.18 1.12
N PRO A 60 2.96 -1.21 0.62
CA PRO A 60 4.22 -0.84 1.29
C PRO A 60 4.03 -0.44 2.76
N ILE A 61 2.94 0.23 3.08
CA ILE A 61 2.40 0.39 4.43
C ILE A 61 0.95 -0.05 4.35
N ALA A 62 0.58 -1.10 5.10
CA ALA A 62 -0.80 -1.59 5.07
C ALA A 62 -1.73 -0.60 5.77
N GLY A 63 -2.45 0.20 4.97
CA GLY A 63 -3.17 1.37 5.43
C GLY A 63 -4.44 1.04 6.21
N SER A 64 -5.44 0.46 5.55
CA SER A 64 -6.78 0.23 6.12
C SER A 64 -6.82 -0.79 7.25
N THR A 65 -5.83 -1.66 7.34
CA THR A 65 -5.68 -2.62 8.45
C THR A 65 -5.12 -2.00 9.73
N GLY A 66 -4.77 -0.72 9.73
CA GLY A 66 -4.35 0.01 10.91
C GLY A 66 -2.95 0.63 10.81
N THR A 67 -2.53 1.04 9.63
CA THR A 67 -1.23 1.68 9.36
C THR A 67 -0.08 0.79 9.84
N LEU A 68 -0.02 -0.43 9.31
CA LEU A 68 1.05 -1.37 9.64
C LEU A 68 2.30 -1.01 8.83
N VAL A 69 3.23 -0.33 9.50
CA VAL A 69 4.51 0.08 8.91
C VAL A 69 5.43 -1.12 8.80
N PRO A 70 6.02 -1.41 7.63
CA PRO A 70 6.89 -2.56 7.47
C PRO A 70 8.20 -2.35 8.24
N PRO A 71 8.78 -3.41 8.83
CA PRO A 71 10.11 -3.34 9.42
C PRO A 71 11.18 -2.92 8.42
N LYS A 72 12.27 -2.34 8.91
CA LYS A 72 13.44 -2.02 8.08
C LYS A 72 13.92 -3.26 7.35
N GLY A 73 14.15 -3.14 6.04
CA GLY A 73 14.62 -4.24 5.19
C GLY A 73 13.53 -5.21 4.72
N TYR A 74 12.32 -5.20 5.27
CA TYR A 74 11.25 -6.13 4.90
C TYR A 74 10.91 -6.07 3.40
N LEU A 75 10.61 -4.89 2.86
CA LEU A 75 10.26 -4.73 1.45
C LEU A 75 11.43 -5.09 0.52
N LYS A 76 12.67 -4.75 0.93
CA LYS A 76 13.87 -5.15 0.20
C LYS A 76 14.00 -6.67 0.16
N ARG A 77 13.77 -7.35 1.28
CA ARG A 77 13.82 -8.81 1.35
C ARG A 77 12.73 -9.47 0.49
N ILE A 78 11.52 -8.92 0.46
CA ILE A 78 10.46 -9.38 -0.45
C ILE A 78 10.92 -9.26 -1.91
N ARG A 79 11.55 -8.14 -2.32
CA ARG A 79 12.08 -7.95 -3.68
C ARG A 79 13.13 -9.02 -4.00
N GLU A 80 14.08 -9.27 -3.09
CA GLU A 80 15.12 -10.30 -3.27
C GLU A 80 14.53 -11.71 -3.49
N ILE A 81 13.48 -12.05 -2.72
CA ILE A 81 12.80 -13.35 -2.87
C ILE A 81 12.05 -13.40 -4.21
N CYS A 82 11.34 -12.33 -4.58
CA CYS A 82 10.67 -12.24 -5.86
C CYS A 82 11.65 -12.42 -7.04
N ASP A 83 12.80 -11.73 -6.98
CA ASP A 83 13.83 -11.86 -8.02
C ASP A 83 14.39 -13.29 -8.12
N LYS A 84 14.68 -13.89 -6.97
CA LYS A 84 15.17 -15.28 -6.88
C LYS A 84 14.25 -16.28 -7.55
N HIS A 85 12.95 -16.14 -7.34
CA HIS A 85 11.93 -17.08 -7.82
C HIS A 85 11.22 -16.61 -9.08
N LYS A 86 11.60 -15.46 -9.67
CA LYS A 86 10.97 -14.85 -10.86
C LYS A 86 9.48 -14.54 -10.65
N ILE A 87 9.13 -14.13 -9.44
CA ILE A 87 7.78 -13.71 -9.04
C ILE A 87 7.66 -12.20 -9.28
N LEU A 88 6.60 -11.74 -9.93
CA LEU A 88 6.36 -10.30 -10.09
C LEU A 88 6.04 -9.68 -8.74
N LEU A 89 6.68 -8.55 -8.41
CA LEU A 89 6.36 -7.76 -7.22
C LEU A 89 5.39 -6.64 -7.59
N ILE A 90 4.25 -6.60 -6.93
CA ILE A 90 3.24 -5.56 -7.11
C ILE A 90 3.17 -4.74 -5.83
N PHE A 91 3.34 -3.42 -5.93
CA PHE A 91 3.04 -2.51 -4.83
C PHE A 91 1.64 -1.92 -5.00
N ASP A 92 0.78 -2.19 -4.01
CA ASP A 92 -0.48 -1.48 -3.87
C ASP A 92 -0.23 -0.14 -3.20
N GLU A 93 -0.05 0.89 -4.03
CA GLU A 93 0.17 2.27 -3.59
C GLU A 93 -1.12 3.12 -3.64
N VAL A 94 -2.26 2.48 -3.58
CA VAL A 94 -3.57 3.16 -3.54
C VAL A 94 -3.68 4.12 -2.35
N ILE A 95 -3.03 3.81 -1.22
CA ILE A 95 -2.97 4.69 -0.04
C ILE A 95 -1.63 5.38 0.07
N THR A 96 -0.52 4.67 -0.11
CA THR A 96 0.83 5.18 0.13
C THR A 96 1.33 6.14 -0.94
N GLY A 97 0.82 6.03 -2.15
CA GLY A 97 1.19 6.91 -3.27
C GLY A 97 0.73 8.35 -3.09
N TRP A 98 1.28 9.20 -3.94
CA TRP A 98 0.95 10.61 -4.05
C TRP A 98 1.22 11.42 -2.77
N GLY A 99 2.41 11.19 -2.17
CA GLY A 99 2.94 12.04 -1.10
C GLY A 99 2.68 11.60 0.32
N ARG A 100 1.94 10.50 0.57
CA ARG A 100 1.62 10.06 1.94
C ARG A 100 2.84 9.71 2.78
N THR A 101 3.92 9.28 2.16
CA THR A 101 5.19 8.96 2.84
C THR A 101 6.17 10.14 2.88
N GLY A 102 5.87 11.23 2.18
CA GLY A 102 6.78 12.35 1.96
C GLY A 102 7.53 12.29 0.63
N SER A 103 7.45 11.17 -0.08
CA SER A 103 7.89 10.99 -1.47
C SER A 103 6.66 10.78 -2.36
N ALA A 104 6.79 10.92 -3.68
CA ALA A 104 5.66 10.70 -4.58
C ALA A 104 5.06 9.30 -4.41
N PHE A 105 5.92 8.30 -4.23
CA PHE A 105 5.53 6.90 -3.99
C PHE A 105 6.36 6.27 -2.88
N ALA A 106 5.78 5.31 -2.17
CA ALA A 106 6.48 4.55 -1.14
C ALA A 106 7.61 3.69 -1.72
N SER A 107 7.51 3.26 -2.98
CA SER A 107 8.59 2.60 -3.71
C SER A 107 9.87 3.45 -3.72
N GLN A 108 9.75 4.75 -3.94
CA GLN A 108 10.85 5.71 -3.88
C GLN A 108 11.35 5.91 -2.45
N GLU A 109 10.41 6.08 -1.50
CA GLU A 109 10.73 6.30 -0.08
C GLU A 109 11.52 5.15 0.53
N PHE A 110 11.14 3.92 0.23
CA PHE A 110 11.80 2.71 0.76
C PHE A 110 12.89 2.16 -0.15
N GLY A 111 13.15 2.79 -1.31
CA GLY A 111 14.20 2.39 -2.24
C GLY A 111 14.01 0.99 -2.83
N VAL A 112 12.76 0.58 -3.08
CA VAL A 112 12.41 -0.73 -3.64
C VAL A 112 11.54 -0.52 -4.86
N THR A 113 12.01 -0.94 -6.04
CA THR A 113 11.25 -0.83 -7.29
C THR A 113 10.42 -2.09 -7.53
N PRO A 114 9.10 -2.02 -7.52
CA PRO A 114 8.24 -3.14 -7.91
C PRO A 114 8.18 -3.28 -9.44
N ASP A 115 7.58 -4.36 -9.91
CA ASP A 115 7.33 -4.60 -11.33
C ASP A 115 6.03 -3.93 -11.78
N ILE A 116 5.08 -3.81 -10.86
CA ILE A 116 3.77 -3.20 -11.09
C ILE A 116 3.41 -2.31 -9.89
N ILE A 117 2.79 -1.16 -10.15
CA ILE A 117 2.22 -0.28 -9.13
C ILE A 117 0.73 -0.07 -9.42
N THR A 118 -0.11 -0.25 -8.41
CA THR A 118 -1.51 0.16 -8.48
C THR A 118 -1.75 1.45 -7.72
N MET A 119 -2.51 2.36 -8.30
CA MET A 119 -2.75 3.70 -7.77
C MET A 119 -4.24 4.06 -7.87
N ALA A 120 -4.72 4.86 -6.93
CA ALA A 120 -6.07 5.44 -6.95
C ALA A 120 -6.13 6.66 -6.01
N LYS A 121 -7.28 6.96 -5.44
CA LYS A 121 -7.54 8.01 -4.42
C LYS A 121 -6.95 9.38 -4.80
N ALA A 122 -5.72 9.67 -4.37
CA ALA A 122 -5.07 10.94 -4.65
C ALA A 122 -4.67 11.12 -6.12
N THR A 123 -4.78 10.10 -6.97
CA THR A 123 -4.63 10.23 -8.43
C THR A 123 -5.53 11.33 -9.00
N THR A 124 -6.75 11.46 -8.49
CA THR A 124 -7.70 12.53 -8.82
C THR A 124 -8.14 13.32 -7.59
N ASN A 125 -7.48 13.08 -6.45
CA ASN A 125 -7.83 13.65 -5.15
C ASN A 125 -9.32 13.45 -4.76
N GLY A 126 -9.94 12.37 -5.24
CA GLY A 126 -11.33 12.00 -4.97
C GLY A 126 -12.40 12.78 -5.73
N VAL A 127 -12.03 13.69 -6.61
CA VAL A 127 -12.99 14.49 -7.42
C VAL A 127 -13.75 13.60 -8.40
N VAL A 128 -13.05 12.66 -9.03
CA VAL A 128 -13.63 11.66 -9.94
C VAL A 128 -13.02 10.30 -9.63
N PRO A 129 -13.79 9.20 -9.55
CA PRO A 129 -13.24 7.86 -9.39
C PRO A 129 -12.29 7.52 -10.54
N MET A 130 -11.06 7.12 -10.20
CA MET A 130 -10.03 6.70 -11.15
C MET A 130 -9.05 5.76 -10.47
N GLY A 131 -8.71 4.67 -11.14
CA GLY A 131 -7.59 3.79 -10.80
C GLY A 131 -6.58 3.76 -11.94
N VAL A 132 -5.32 3.56 -11.59
CA VAL A 132 -4.22 3.45 -12.55
C VAL A 132 -3.35 2.25 -12.19
N VAL A 133 -2.89 1.54 -13.20
CA VAL A 133 -1.87 0.49 -13.07
C VAL A 133 -0.69 0.91 -13.94
N ALA A 134 0.48 1.02 -13.34
CA ALA A 134 1.73 1.23 -14.04
C ALA A 134 2.54 -0.06 -14.02
N VAL A 135 3.08 -0.46 -15.17
CA VAL A 135 3.88 -1.68 -15.33
C VAL A 135 5.24 -1.33 -15.91
N LYS A 136 6.24 -2.19 -15.66
CA LYS A 136 7.54 -2.09 -16.34
C LYS A 136 7.36 -2.31 -17.84
N GLU A 137 8.20 -1.64 -18.64
CA GLU A 137 8.20 -1.75 -20.10
C GLU A 137 8.34 -3.21 -20.57
N GLU A 138 9.22 -3.99 -19.96
CA GLU A 138 9.42 -5.41 -20.28
C GLU A 138 8.16 -6.27 -20.13
N ILE A 139 7.25 -5.91 -19.20
CA ILE A 139 5.95 -6.59 -19.05
C ILE A 139 5.03 -6.20 -20.20
N TYR A 140 4.99 -4.91 -20.52
CA TYR A 140 4.21 -4.41 -21.65
C TYR A 140 4.66 -5.03 -22.96
N ASP A 141 5.95 -5.05 -23.25
CA ASP A 141 6.54 -5.65 -24.45
C ASP A 141 6.21 -7.16 -24.54
N THR A 142 6.29 -7.88 -23.40
CA THR A 142 5.93 -9.30 -23.35
C THR A 142 4.45 -9.52 -23.74
N VAL A 143 3.56 -8.61 -23.33
CA VAL A 143 2.14 -8.66 -23.71
C VAL A 143 1.97 -8.40 -25.20
N LEU A 144 2.70 -7.43 -25.76
CA LEU A 144 2.67 -7.15 -27.21
C LEU A 144 3.18 -8.32 -28.04
N ASP A 145 4.36 -8.84 -27.69
CA ASP A 145 5.01 -9.94 -28.41
C ASP A 145 4.22 -11.25 -28.33
N GLY A 146 3.56 -11.48 -27.19
CA GLY A 146 2.69 -12.64 -26.99
C GLY A 146 1.30 -12.52 -27.58
N SER A 147 0.92 -11.34 -28.07
CA SER A 147 -0.40 -11.09 -28.65
C SER A 147 -0.50 -11.73 -30.03
N SER A 148 -1.60 -12.47 -30.25
CA SER A 148 -2.01 -12.93 -31.58
C SER A 148 -3.02 -11.99 -32.24
N ALA A 149 -3.24 -10.80 -31.68
CA ALA A 149 -4.18 -9.83 -32.18
C ALA A 149 -3.69 -9.26 -33.53
N PRO A 150 -4.60 -9.06 -34.53
CA PRO A 150 -4.24 -8.39 -35.77
C PRO A 150 -3.72 -6.96 -35.52
N GLU A 151 -2.84 -6.49 -36.39
CA GLU A 151 -2.31 -5.13 -36.33
C GLU A 151 -3.44 -4.11 -36.23
N GLY A 152 -3.31 -3.15 -35.32
CA GLY A 152 -4.29 -2.08 -35.08
C GLY A 152 -5.46 -2.47 -34.15
N THR A 153 -5.42 -3.67 -33.57
CA THR A 153 -6.37 -4.08 -32.50
C THR A 153 -5.72 -3.99 -31.11
N PRO A 154 -6.50 -3.86 -30.03
CA PRO A 154 -5.95 -3.90 -28.68
C PRO A 154 -5.20 -5.21 -28.40
N GLU A 155 -3.97 -5.12 -27.93
CA GLU A 155 -3.09 -6.27 -27.63
C GLU A 155 -3.57 -7.05 -26.40
N LEU A 156 -4.23 -6.33 -25.47
CA LEU A 156 -4.82 -6.89 -24.26
C LEU A 156 -6.30 -6.50 -24.18
N PHE A 157 -7.20 -7.47 -24.33
CA PHE A 157 -8.64 -7.25 -24.18
C PHE A 157 -9.04 -7.15 -22.71
N HIS A 158 -8.51 -6.13 -22.02
CA HIS A 158 -8.87 -5.84 -20.65
C HIS A 158 -9.12 -4.34 -20.47
N GLY A 159 -10.30 -4.01 -19.94
CA GLY A 159 -10.71 -2.65 -19.65
C GLY A 159 -12.18 -2.61 -19.23
N TYR A 160 -12.52 -1.56 -18.54
CA TYR A 160 -13.91 -1.28 -18.17
C TYR A 160 -14.48 -0.24 -19.13
N THR A 161 -15.81 -0.17 -19.27
CA THR A 161 -16.49 0.79 -20.16
C THR A 161 -16.04 2.22 -19.93
N TYR A 162 -15.75 2.58 -18.67
CA TYR A 162 -15.28 3.95 -18.31
C TYR A 162 -13.75 4.06 -18.17
N SER A 163 -12.96 3.08 -18.64
CA SER A 163 -11.50 3.24 -18.68
C SER A 163 -11.13 4.38 -19.61
N GLY A 164 -10.24 5.28 -19.13
CA GLY A 164 -9.78 6.43 -19.91
C GLY A 164 -10.83 7.53 -20.12
N ILE A 165 -11.90 7.56 -19.30
CA ILE A 165 -12.92 8.63 -19.43
C ILE A 165 -12.26 10.02 -19.33
N PRO A 166 -12.49 10.93 -20.30
CA PRO A 166 -11.76 12.20 -20.41
C PRO A 166 -11.84 13.08 -19.16
N VAL A 167 -12.98 13.11 -18.47
CA VAL A 167 -13.14 13.91 -17.26
C VAL A 167 -12.24 13.43 -16.11
N ALA A 168 -12.04 12.12 -15.95
CA ALA A 168 -11.16 11.56 -14.93
C ALA A 168 -9.69 11.83 -15.28
N VAL A 169 -9.32 11.67 -16.55
CA VAL A 169 -7.96 11.98 -17.03
C VAL A 169 -7.63 13.46 -16.83
N ALA A 170 -8.55 14.35 -17.18
CA ALA A 170 -8.37 15.79 -16.99
C ALA A 170 -8.22 16.16 -15.50
N ALA A 171 -9.02 15.53 -14.61
CA ALA A 171 -8.88 15.71 -13.17
C ALA A 171 -7.53 15.21 -12.65
N GLY A 172 -7.07 14.04 -13.12
CA GLY A 172 -5.76 13.49 -12.76
C GLY A 172 -4.61 14.40 -13.19
N LEU A 173 -4.63 14.93 -14.42
CA LEU A 173 -3.63 15.87 -14.89
C LEU A 173 -3.61 17.17 -14.07
N ALA A 174 -4.79 17.73 -13.77
CA ALA A 174 -4.89 18.92 -12.93
C ALA A 174 -4.33 18.71 -11.52
N VAL A 175 -4.55 17.52 -10.93
CA VAL A 175 -3.99 17.17 -9.62
C VAL A 175 -2.47 17.06 -9.67
N GLN A 176 -1.90 16.49 -10.72
CA GLN A 176 -0.44 16.43 -10.89
C GLN A 176 0.17 17.81 -11.04
N ASP A 177 -0.46 18.68 -11.80
CA ASP A 177 -0.08 20.09 -11.92
C ASP A 177 -0.02 20.80 -10.53
N ILE A 178 -1.01 20.53 -9.67
CA ILE A 178 -1.04 21.07 -8.30
C ILE A 178 0.11 20.48 -7.47
N PHE A 179 0.35 19.18 -7.53
CA PHE A 179 1.46 18.55 -6.81
C PHE A 179 2.80 19.18 -7.15
N GLU A 180 3.03 19.48 -8.44
CA GLU A 180 4.24 20.14 -8.92
C GLU A 180 4.30 21.61 -8.50
N LYS A 181 3.25 22.39 -8.82
CA LYS A 181 3.22 23.85 -8.58
C LYS A 181 3.27 24.23 -7.09
N GLU A 182 2.66 23.42 -6.22
CA GLU A 182 2.59 23.67 -4.77
C GLU A 182 3.63 22.89 -3.98
N ASP A 183 4.52 22.13 -4.63
CA ASP A 183 5.59 21.34 -4.01
C ASP A 183 5.06 20.40 -2.91
N ILE A 184 3.90 19.77 -3.17
CA ILE A 184 3.10 19.04 -2.17
C ILE A 184 3.90 17.91 -1.52
N PHE A 185 4.77 17.21 -2.25
CA PHE A 185 5.57 16.12 -1.69
C PHE A 185 6.58 16.63 -0.67
N LYS A 186 7.25 17.74 -0.97
CA LYS A 186 8.16 18.41 -0.04
C LYS A 186 7.41 18.88 1.20
N ARG A 187 6.28 19.55 1.03
CA ARG A 187 5.42 19.97 2.15
C ARG A 187 4.98 18.80 3.03
N ALA A 188 4.58 17.68 2.43
CA ALA A 188 4.22 16.47 3.17
C ALA A 188 5.41 15.95 3.99
N LYS A 189 6.62 15.94 3.42
CA LYS A 189 7.85 15.54 4.11
C LYS A 189 8.18 16.46 5.30
N GLU A 190 8.06 17.77 5.12
CA GLU A 190 8.29 18.77 6.17
C GLU A 190 7.27 18.69 7.30
N MET A 191 6.00 18.40 6.97
CA MET A 191 4.92 18.27 7.97
C MET A 191 4.92 16.93 8.70
N SER A 192 5.56 15.92 8.14
CA SER A 192 5.58 14.56 8.68
C SER A 192 6.06 14.48 10.13
N PRO A 193 7.20 15.12 10.56
CA PRO A 193 7.63 15.10 11.96
C PRO A 193 6.56 15.66 12.90
N TYR A 194 5.98 16.81 12.57
CA TYR A 194 4.93 17.44 13.36
C TYR A 194 3.72 16.52 13.56
N PHE A 195 3.24 15.90 12.47
CA PHE A 195 2.13 14.96 12.52
C PHE A 195 2.45 13.72 13.36
N GLN A 196 3.63 13.15 13.18
CA GLN A 196 4.06 11.95 13.92
C GLN A 196 4.29 12.26 15.41
N ASP A 197 4.82 13.43 15.76
CA ASP A 197 5.00 13.85 17.15
C ASP A 197 3.64 14.08 17.83
N GLY A 198 2.69 14.70 17.11
CA GLY A 198 1.30 14.82 17.58
C GLY A 198 0.65 13.47 17.87
N LEU A 199 0.84 12.47 17.00
CA LEU A 199 0.36 11.12 17.27
C LEU A 199 1.04 10.49 18.50
N GLN A 200 2.36 10.59 18.61
CA GLN A 200 3.12 10.00 19.70
C GLN A 200 2.83 10.66 21.05
N SER A 201 2.37 11.92 21.09
CA SER A 201 1.95 12.58 22.33
C SER A 201 0.75 11.90 23.01
N LEU A 202 0.01 11.06 22.27
CA LEU A 202 -1.15 10.32 22.79
C LEU A 202 -0.77 9.02 23.52
N LYS A 203 0.50 8.62 23.52
CA LYS A 203 0.96 7.29 24.02
C LYS A 203 0.63 7.02 25.47
N ASP A 204 0.62 8.06 26.31
CA ASP A 204 0.41 7.95 27.75
C ASP A 204 -1.07 8.01 28.16
N LEU A 205 -1.98 8.16 27.19
CA LEU A 205 -3.41 8.11 27.45
C LEU A 205 -3.84 6.69 27.85
N LYS A 206 -4.63 6.57 28.90
CA LYS A 206 -5.01 5.32 29.57
C LYS A 206 -5.54 4.21 28.65
N ASP A 207 -6.27 4.59 27.61
CA ASP A 207 -6.94 3.65 26.72
C ASP A 207 -6.22 3.48 25.36
N VAL A 208 -5.08 4.13 25.16
CA VAL A 208 -4.23 3.95 23.97
C VAL A 208 -3.26 2.79 24.21
N VAL A 209 -3.28 1.80 23.33
CA VAL A 209 -2.47 0.57 23.48
C VAL A 209 -1.40 0.40 22.41
N SER A 210 -1.51 1.12 21.31
CA SER A 210 -0.50 1.14 20.25
C SER A 210 -0.67 2.39 19.38
N ILE A 211 0.44 2.97 18.95
CA ILE A 211 0.48 4.05 17.96
C ILE A 211 1.45 3.63 16.86
N ARG A 212 1.01 3.73 15.63
CA ARG A 212 1.80 3.40 14.44
C ARG A 212 1.71 4.56 13.46
N GLY A 213 2.80 4.87 12.79
CA GLY A 213 2.76 5.91 11.79
C GLY A 213 4.03 6.06 10.99
N TYR A 214 3.87 6.59 9.78
CA TYR A 214 4.94 6.95 8.87
C TYR A 214 4.47 8.06 7.93
N GLY A 215 5.29 9.08 7.72
CA GLY A 215 4.90 10.20 6.87
C GLY A 215 3.63 10.90 7.40
N MET A 216 2.66 11.05 6.54
CA MET A 216 1.33 11.60 6.83
C MET A 216 0.28 10.50 7.07
N MET A 217 0.71 9.31 7.45
CA MET A 217 -0.15 8.18 7.81
C MET A 217 0.00 7.86 9.29
N GLY A 218 -1.11 7.58 9.96
CA GLY A 218 -1.09 7.22 11.38
C GLY A 218 -2.29 6.39 11.79
N GLY A 219 -2.09 5.57 12.81
CA GLY A 219 -3.11 4.75 13.43
C GLY A 219 -2.93 4.71 14.94
N VAL A 220 -4.00 4.96 15.67
CA VAL A 220 -4.07 4.84 17.13
C VAL A 220 -4.96 3.67 17.48
N GLU A 221 -4.42 2.70 18.20
CA GLU A 221 -5.19 1.55 18.66
C GLU A 221 -5.67 1.78 20.08
N MET A 222 -6.98 1.66 20.23
CA MET A 222 -7.63 1.83 21.53
C MET A 222 -7.82 0.48 22.22
N LYS A 223 -7.69 0.47 23.55
CA LYS A 223 -7.99 -0.71 24.37
C LYS A 223 -9.40 -1.21 24.08
N MET A 224 -9.48 -2.51 23.76
CA MET A 224 -10.76 -3.16 23.51
C MET A 224 -11.63 -3.11 24.77
N LYS A 225 -12.84 -2.57 24.60
CA LYS A 225 -13.91 -2.60 25.60
C LYS A 225 -15.11 -3.30 24.95
N ASP A 226 -15.62 -4.36 25.53
CA ASP A 226 -16.75 -5.17 25.09
C ASP A 226 -16.56 -5.87 23.72
N LYS A 227 -16.65 -5.15 22.60
CA LYS A 227 -16.56 -5.68 21.24
C LYS A 227 -15.42 -5.04 20.46
N PRO A 228 -14.73 -5.82 19.57
CA PRO A 228 -13.72 -5.27 18.68
C PRO A 228 -14.24 -4.06 17.90
N GLY A 229 -13.41 -3.01 17.80
CA GLY A 229 -13.73 -1.78 17.06
C GLY A 229 -14.64 -0.78 17.77
N LYS A 230 -15.37 -1.16 18.84
CA LYS A 230 -16.34 -0.28 19.53
C LYS A 230 -15.65 0.97 20.11
N ALA A 231 -14.51 0.79 20.79
CA ALA A 231 -13.79 1.93 21.37
C ALA A 231 -13.29 2.91 20.31
N GLY A 232 -12.68 2.40 19.22
CA GLY A 232 -12.23 3.22 18.11
C GLY A 232 -13.39 3.97 17.44
N PHE A 233 -14.54 3.30 17.22
CA PHE A 233 -15.70 3.95 16.64
C PHE A 233 -16.30 5.03 17.55
N GLN A 234 -16.33 4.81 18.86
CA GLN A 234 -16.77 5.83 19.82
C GLN A 234 -15.83 7.03 19.82
N THR A 235 -14.51 6.80 19.82
CA THR A 235 -13.51 7.88 19.73
C THR A 235 -13.69 8.66 18.42
N PHE A 236 -13.87 7.97 17.29
CA PHE A 236 -14.15 8.62 16.00
C PHE A 236 -15.36 9.54 16.09
N LYS A 237 -16.49 9.08 16.67
CA LYS A 237 -17.69 9.90 16.82
C LYS A 237 -17.41 11.15 17.66
N HIS A 238 -16.75 11.01 18.81
CA HIS A 238 -16.42 12.15 19.66
C HIS A 238 -15.52 13.16 18.95
N CYS A 239 -14.53 12.72 18.18
CA CYS A 239 -13.70 13.62 17.40
C CYS A 239 -14.43 14.27 16.22
N TYR A 240 -15.47 13.61 15.70
CA TYR A 240 -16.27 14.16 14.61
C TYR A 240 -17.28 15.23 15.12
N ASP A 241 -17.79 15.03 16.32
CA ASP A 241 -18.79 15.91 16.94
C ASP A 241 -18.16 17.14 17.64
N ALA A 242 -16.81 17.17 17.80
CA ALA A 242 -16.04 18.26 18.42
C ALA A 242 -15.60 19.31 17.39
#